data_f58d5469ae89cee431d79639d156252a
#
_entry.id   f58d5469ae89cee431d79639d156252a
#
_cell.length_a   1.000
_cell.length_b   1.000
_cell.length_c   1.000
_cell.angle_alpha   90.00
_cell.angle_beta   90.00
_cell.angle_gamma   90.00
#
_symmetry.space_group_name_H-M   'P 1'
#
loop_
_entity.id
_entity.type
_entity.pdbx_description
1 polymer ?
#
loop_
_entity_poly.entity_id
_entity_poly.type
_entity_poly.pdbx_seq_one_letter_code
_entity_poly.pdbx_strand_id
1 'polypeptide(L)'
;MNRRAAAFAALLIALPALAACGGSGSGSDGGQAGFATDGTFAFAIDSDPGDLNPLVTNLVNAQIVGMYSYDTLIFLDPETAKPAPFLAEGWTESPTKVTYTLNDAITCADGTPFTAQTAADNLNWIVDPANKSPRLESVVPADAKASAKGNVLTVTTSKPRPFMLYDIGAQQLVCERGLKDPKSLSAGSDGTGPFAIDRVVAGDSITMTRREGYTWGSKNSTSNTPGMPKTVTTKIVPSPSTRANLLLSGQLNAAIVSGKDEERLAALKSQPTPAMSGMIVYNHHQGLPTAEAAVRRALTQAIDLDTLTKILTGGKGERAKSLLSVHPSRCAYDTVQGNLPSHDPDAAGQALRAVGKPVDITLVYDNSTDTGSAAAEYVAKQWETAGAAVKLDGGDENYIISRTFAAKDPSGWTASLGLNLQTGTPAIFPQYLSGPAAPAGTNFASIDNKDYNRSVAAAAGRTGDDACEAWAEAEKTLMTSADLIPVSVTPYKMYFNGATALYLPIGGSAIRVLK
;
A
#
# COMPACT_ATOMS: atom_id res chain seq x y z
N MET A 1 23.56 -46.44 -63.21
CA MET A 1 24.96 -46.93 -63.44
C MET A 1 25.61 -47.05 -62.07
N ASN A 2 25.96 -48.29 -61.73
CA ASN A 2 27.06 -48.81 -60.92
C ASN A 2 27.18 -48.35 -59.47
N ARG A 3 26.79 -49.19 -58.46
CA ARG A 3 27.48 -50.34 -57.84
C ARG A 3 28.74 -49.86 -57.04
N ARG A 4 28.99 -50.17 -55.73
CA ARG A 4 29.02 -51.47 -54.95
C ARG A 4 29.18 -51.06 -53.48
N ALA A 5 28.57 -51.49 -52.43
CA ALA A 5 28.57 -52.74 -51.68
C ALA A 5 29.98 -53.30 -51.25
N ALA A 6 30.20 -53.37 -49.93
CA ALA A 6 30.95 -54.36 -49.13
C ALA A 6 30.97 -53.86 -47.69
N ALA A 7 30.51 -54.44 -46.70
CA ALA A 7 30.36 -55.68 -45.92
C ALA A 7 31.68 -56.14 -45.19
N PHE A 8 31.48 -56.65 -43.93
CA PHE A 8 32.36 -57.40 -43.02
C PHE A 8 33.17 -56.57 -42.02
N ALA A 9 33.34 -56.91 -40.76
CA ALA A 9 33.02 -58.11 -39.99
C ALA A 9 32.98 -57.76 -38.49
N ALA A 10 32.24 -58.55 -37.73
CA ALA A 10 32.18 -58.57 -36.28
C ALA A 10 33.43 -59.22 -35.66
N LEU A 11 33.89 -58.68 -34.52
CA LEU A 11 34.73 -59.45 -33.61
C LEU A 11 34.27 -59.22 -32.16
N LEU A 12 33.69 -60.28 -31.57
CA LEU A 12 33.39 -60.42 -30.15
C LEU A 12 34.69 -60.75 -29.40
N ILE A 13 35.03 -59.99 -28.36
CA ILE A 13 35.93 -60.47 -27.30
C ILE A 13 35.30 -60.09 -25.94
N ALA A 14 35.25 -61.10 -25.07
CA ALA A 14 34.60 -61.15 -23.78
C ALA A 14 35.36 -60.41 -22.66
N LEU A 15 34.56 -60.04 -21.65
CA LEU A 15 34.80 -59.51 -20.30
C LEU A 15 36.10 -59.93 -19.55
N PRO A 16 36.58 -59.07 -18.58
CA PRO A 16 36.08 -59.31 -17.22
C PRO A 16 35.65 -58.05 -16.45
N ALA A 17 34.71 -58.29 -15.57
CA ALA A 17 34.21 -57.39 -14.56
C ALA A 17 35.29 -57.03 -13.52
N LEU A 18 35.45 -55.75 -13.26
CA LEU A 18 36.08 -55.25 -12.04
C LEU A 18 35.16 -54.18 -11.43
N ALA A 19 34.59 -54.53 -10.28
CA ALA A 19 33.86 -53.61 -9.39
C ALA A 19 34.86 -52.59 -8.81
N ALA A 20 34.60 -51.30 -9.05
CA ALA A 20 35.21 -50.25 -8.23
C ALA A 20 34.15 -49.19 -7.90
N CYS A 21 33.95 -49.02 -6.64
CA CYS A 21 33.10 -47.99 -6.00
C CYS A 21 33.59 -46.59 -6.33
N GLY A 22 32.64 -45.66 -6.44
CA GLY A 22 32.86 -44.25 -6.13
C GLY A 22 32.98 -43.36 -7.36
N GLY A 23 31.99 -42.58 -7.61
CA GLY A 23 32.01 -41.48 -8.57
C GLY A 23 30.63 -40.84 -8.65
N SER A 24 30.35 -39.97 -7.70
CA SER A 24 29.20 -39.10 -7.73
C SER A 24 29.19 -38.29 -9.02
N GLY A 25 28.23 -38.61 -9.90
CA GLY A 25 27.90 -37.74 -11.01
C GLY A 25 27.35 -36.43 -10.46
N SER A 26 28.14 -35.38 -10.54
CA SER A 26 27.63 -34.02 -10.37
C SER A 26 26.72 -33.66 -11.52
N GLY A 27 25.44 -33.98 -11.37
CA GLY A 27 24.39 -33.27 -12.07
C GLY A 27 24.46 -31.82 -11.60
N SER A 28 24.64 -30.88 -12.49
CA SER A 28 24.43 -29.48 -12.26
C SER A 28 22.92 -29.24 -12.03
N ASP A 29 22.45 -29.57 -10.84
CA ASP A 29 21.20 -29.02 -10.32
C ASP A 29 21.44 -27.52 -10.15
N GLY A 30 20.71 -26.71 -10.92
CA GLY A 30 20.55 -25.29 -10.64
C GLY A 30 20.08 -25.14 -9.20
N GLY A 31 21.02 -24.80 -8.32
CA GLY A 31 20.86 -24.89 -6.87
C GLY A 31 19.65 -24.14 -6.38
N GLN A 32 18.60 -24.84 -6.06
CA GLN A 32 17.58 -24.36 -5.16
C GLN A 32 18.28 -24.18 -3.79
N ALA A 33 18.59 -22.91 -3.45
CA ALA A 33 19.16 -22.59 -2.14
C ALA A 33 18.26 -23.22 -1.07
N GLY A 34 18.80 -24.13 -0.28
CA GLY A 34 18.05 -24.78 0.78
C GLY A 34 17.61 -23.75 1.83
N PHE A 35 16.56 -24.05 2.57
CA PHE A 35 16.09 -23.20 3.66
C PHE A 35 16.98 -23.34 4.89
N ALA A 36 17.23 -22.23 5.60
CA ALA A 36 17.90 -22.24 6.89
C ALA A 36 16.97 -22.81 7.98
N THR A 37 17.57 -23.49 8.95
CA THR A 37 16.85 -23.89 10.17
C THR A 37 17.14 -22.85 11.24
N ASP A 38 16.06 -22.35 11.88
CA ASP A 38 16.13 -21.38 12.99
C ASP A 38 16.98 -20.12 12.70
N GLY A 39 16.96 -19.67 11.44
CA GLY A 39 17.68 -18.47 11.00
C GLY A 39 17.12 -17.17 11.60
N THR A 40 17.85 -16.08 11.39
CA THR A 40 17.39 -14.73 11.68
C THR A 40 16.98 -14.04 10.39
N PHE A 41 15.81 -13.39 10.39
CA PHE A 41 15.37 -12.49 9.34
C PHE A 41 15.51 -11.05 9.81
N ALA A 42 16.40 -10.29 9.20
CA ALA A 42 16.61 -8.88 9.50
C ALA A 42 16.06 -8.01 8.37
N PHE A 43 15.18 -7.06 8.68
CA PHE A 43 14.67 -6.10 7.70
C PHE A 43 14.75 -4.67 8.23
N ALA A 44 14.74 -3.70 7.32
CA ALA A 44 14.82 -2.29 7.67
C ALA A 44 13.50 -1.56 7.39
N ILE A 45 13.14 -0.68 8.32
CA ILE A 45 12.16 0.41 8.16
C ILE A 45 12.90 1.75 8.16
N ASP A 46 12.29 2.79 7.61
CA ASP A 46 12.92 4.10 7.40
C ASP A 46 12.78 5.08 8.56
N SER A 47 11.83 4.85 9.46
CA SER A 47 11.59 5.70 10.63
C SER A 47 11.11 4.89 11.82
N ASP A 48 11.25 5.46 13.01
CA ASP A 48 10.76 4.84 14.25
C ASP A 48 9.23 4.62 14.17
N PRO A 49 8.73 3.41 14.45
CA PRO A 49 7.32 3.09 14.37
C PRO A 49 6.47 3.76 15.48
N GLY A 50 7.08 4.31 16.52
CA GLY A 50 6.36 4.87 17.67
C GLY A 50 5.66 3.80 18.50
N ASP A 51 4.39 4.02 18.81
CA ASP A 51 3.56 3.07 19.55
C ASP A 51 3.25 1.82 18.70
N LEU A 52 3.55 0.62 19.23
CA LEU A 52 3.35 -0.65 18.53
C LEU A 52 1.95 -1.26 18.76
N ASN A 53 1.11 -0.62 19.57
CA ASN A 53 -0.26 -1.06 19.76
C ASN A 53 -1.11 -0.79 18.51
N PRO A 54 -1.61 -1.82 17.80
CA PRO A 54 -2.33 -1.66 16.55
C PRO A 54 -3.68 -0.95 16.67
N LEU A 55 -4.17 -0.75 17.90
CA LEU A 55 -5.43 -0.06 18.16
C LEU A 55 -5.26 1.46 18.30
N VAL A 56 -4.03 1.95 18.51
CA VAL A 56 -3.74 3.38 18.79
C VAL A 56 -2.81 4.02 17.77
N THR A 57 -2.50 3.34 16.66
CA THR A 57 -1.59 3.87 15.64
C THR A 57 -2.14 3.71 14.22
N ASN A 58 -1.88 4.71 13.37
CA ASN A 58 -2.06 4.66 11.92
C ASN A 58 -0.69 4.67 11.18
N LEU A 59 0.43 4.66 11.92
CA LEU A 59 1.76 4.70 11.33
C LEU A 59 2.05 3.42 10.55
N VAL A 60 2.46 3.57 9.29
CA VAL A 60 2.73 2.46 8.37
C VAL A 60 3.82 1.53 8.93
N ASN A 61 4.90 2.09 9.50
CA ASN A 61 5.98 1.28 10.07
C ASN A 61 5.54 0.46 11.28
N ALA A 62 4.63 0.99 12.12
CA ALA A 62 4.05 0.21 13.23
C ALA A 62 3.19 -0.95 12.70
N GLN A 63 2.40 -0.71 11.65
CA GLN A 63 1.60 -1.76 11.02
C GLN A 63 2.48 -2.83 10.35
N ILE A 64 3.60 -2.45 9.71
CA ILE A 64 4.58 -3.39 9.13
C ILE A 64 5.17 -4.29 10.24
N VAL A 65 5.60 -3.71 11.37
CA VAL A 65 6.07 -4.48 12.52
C VAL A 65 4.95 -5.37 13.07
N GLY A 66 3.76 -4.82 13.20
CA GLY A 66 2.58 -5.54 13.68
C GLY A 66 2.20 -6.77 12.85
N MET A 67 2.48 -6.80 11.54
CA MET A 67 2.21 -7.97 10.68
C MET A 67 2.90 -9.26 11.12
N TYR A 68 3.91 -9.19 11.95
CA TYR A 68 4.60 -10.36 12.50
C TYR A 68 3.97 -10.85 13.80
N SER A 69 3.30 -9.97 14.55
CA SER A 69 2.79 -10.29 15.90
C SER A 69 1.27 -10.35 15.99
N TYR A 70 0.58 -9.76 15.03
CA TYR A 70 -0.88 -9.67 15.00
C TYR A 70 -1.43 -10.16 13.66
N ASP A 71 -2.41 -11.03 13.71
CA ASP A 71 -3.14 -11.45 12.52
C ASP A 71 -4.40 -10.59 12.34
N THR A 72 -5.01 -10.73 11.16
CA THR A 72 -6.22 -10.05 10.72
C THR A 72 -7.32 -11.06 10.42
N LEU A 73 -8.58 -10.63 10.34
CA LEU A 73 -9.69 -11.55 10.05
C LEU A 73 -9.56 -12.17 8.67
N ILE A 74 -9.17 -11.36 7.68
CA ILE A 74 -8.91 -11.81 6.32
C ILE A 74 -7.48 -11.46 5.93
N PHE A 75 -6.97 -12.18 4.97
CA PHE A 75 -5.73 -11.91 4.29
C PHE A 75 -6.06 -11.41 2.87
N LEU A 76 -5.36 -10.41 2.36
CA LEU A 76 -5.50 -10.02 0.95
C LEU A 76 -4.45 -10.73 0.12
N ASP A 77 -4.91 -11.48 -0.88
CA ASP A 77 -4.01 -12.12 -1.83
C ASP A 77 -3.19 -11.05 -2.57
N PRO A 78 -1.84 -11.13 -2.57
CA PRO A 78 -0.99 -10.06 -3.09
C PRO A 78 -1.03 -9.92 -4.61
N GLU A 79 -1.57 -10.89 -5.34
CA GLU A 79 -1.67 -10.85 -6.80
C GLU A 79 -3.02 -10.32 -7.26
N THR A 80 -4.07 -10.66 -6.51
CA THR A 80 -5.45 -10.37 -6.93
C THR A 80 -6.17 -9.33 -6.08
N ALA A 81 -5.59 -8.96 -4.93
CA ALA A 81 -6.22 -8.15 -3.87
C ALA A 81 -7.57 -8.70 -3.36
N LYS A 82 -7.89 -9.97 -3.67
CA LYS A 82 -9.11 -10.60 -3.17
C LYS A 82 -8.91 -11.07 -1.74
N PRO A 83 -9.98 -11.03 -0.93
CA PRO A 83 -9.92 -11.56 0.43
C PRO A 83 -9.77 -13.08 0.40
N ALA A 84 -8.90 -13.57 1.25
CA ALA A 84 -8.67 -14.99 1.48
C ALA A 84 -8.80 -15.31 2.98
N PRO A 85 -9.13 -16.56 3.34
CA PRO A 85 -9.22 -16.96 4.74
C PRO A 85 -7.93 -16.72 5.52
N PHE A 86 -8.11 -16.25 6.78
CA PHE A 86 -7.01 -16.09 7.73
C PHE A 86 -7.49 -16.45 9.14
N LEU A 87 -7.76 -15.48 10.06
CA LEU A 87 -8.44 -15.82 11.31
C LEU A 87 -9.90 -16.24 11.05
N ALA A 88 -10.52 -15.68 10.01
CA ALA A 88 -11.84 -16.10 9.56
C ALA A 88 -11.71 -17.11 8.40
N GLU A 89 -12.46 -18.19 8.48
CA GLU A 89 -12.58 -19.22 7.43
C GLU A 89 -13.59 -18.84 6.34
N GLY A 90 -14.53 -17.92 6.68
CA GLY A 90 -15.57 -17.47 5.77
C GLY A 90 -16.24 -16.18 6.25
N TRP A 91 -16.97 -15.57 5.36
CA TRP A 91 -17.67 -14.31 5.63
C TRP A 91 -18.91 -14.14 4.76
N THR A 92 -19.79 -13.22 5.19
CA THR A 92 -20.87 -12.68 4.37
C THR A 92 -20.88 -11.17 4.50
N GLU A 93 -21.27 -10.46 3.44
CA GLU A 93 -21.37 -9.01 3.47
C GLU A 93 -22.68 -8.50 2.88
N SER A 94 -23.08 -7.34 3.38
CA SER A 94 -24.13 -6.48 2.83
C SER A 94 -23.76 -5.02 3.11
N PRO A 95 -24.42 -4.03 2.54
CA PRO A 95 -24.02 -2.63 2.72
C PRO A 95 -23.92 -2.15 4.18
N THR A 96 -24.65 -2.78 5.10
CA THR A 96 -24.70 -2.39 6.52
C THR A 96 -24.30 -3.50 7.48
N LYS A 97 -23.84 -4.65 6.97
CA LYS A 97 -23.51 -5.80 7.83
C LYS A 97 -22.44 -6.65 7.21
N VAL A 98 -21.46 -7.03 8.00
CA VAL A 98 -20.50 -8.08 7.68
C VAL A 98 -20.49 -9.13 8.80
N THR A 99 -20.33 -10.40 8.42
CA THR A 99 -20.08 -11.50 9.37
C THR A 99 -18.79 -12.19 9.01
N TYR A 100 -18.06 -12.65 10.03
CA TYR A 100 -16.87 -13.48 9.88
C TYR A 100 -17.05 -14.74 10.73
N THR A 101 -16.84 -15.90 10.15
CA THR A 101 -16.81 -17.18 10.88
C THR A 101 -15.35 -17.48 11.21
N LEU A 102 -14.98 -17.45 12.48
CA LEU A 102 -13.60 -17.65 12.93
C LEU A 102 -13.27 -19.13 13.06
N ASN A 103 -12.00 -19.45 12.85
CA ASN A 103 -11.43 -20.76 13.11
C ASN A 103 -11.24 -20.94 14.64
N ASP A 104 -11.80 -22.00 15.19
CA ASP A 104 -11.76 -22.28 16.64
C ASP A 104 -10.39 -22.75 17.15
N ALA A 105 -9.45 -23.10 16.26
CA ALA A 105 -8.11 -23.57 16.63
C ALA A 105 -7.10 -22.45 16.92
N ILE A 106 -7.49 -21.19 16.76
CA ILE A 106 -6.58 -20.05 16.93
C ILE A 106 -6.29 -19.79 18.39
N THR A 107 -5.00 -19.59 18.70
CA THR A 107 -4.55 -19.23 20.05
C THR A 107 -3.71 -17.97 20.07
N CYS A 108 -3.76 -17.27 21.16
CA CYS A 108 -2.87 -16.15 21.50
C CYS A 108 -1.44 -16.62 21.80
N ALA A 109 -0.49 -15.71 21.90
CA ALA A 109 0.91 -16.04 22.20
C ALA A 109 1.09 -16.74 23.55
N ASP A 110 0.19 -16.51 24.52
CA ASP A 110 0.17 -17.17 25.83
C ASP A 110 -0.59 -18.52 25.84
N GLY A 111 -1.08 -18.99 24.69
CA GLY A 111 -1.82 -20.24 24.54
C GLY A 111 -3.32 -20.11 24.81
N THR A 112 -3.84 -18.97 25.22
CA THR A 112 -5.28 -18.76 25.40
C THR A 112 -6.01 -18.75 24.05
N PRO A 113 -7.26 -19.24 23.96
CA PRO A 113 -8.04 -19.18 22.72
C PRO A 113 -8.31 -17.74 22.27
N PHE A 114 -8.16 -17.47 20.97
CA PHE A 114 -8.67 -16.25 20.34
C PHE A 114 -10.08 -16.53 19.82
N THR A 115 -11.05 -15.74 20.23
CA THR A 115 -12.48 -16.02 19.96
C THR A 115 -13.13 -14.90 19.15
N ALA A 116 -14.31 -15.18 18.58
CA ALA A 116 -15.15 -14.14 17.95
C ALA A 116 -15.53 -13.02 18.94
N GLN A 117 -15.65 -13.34 20.26
CA GLN A 117 -15.87 -12.33 21.29
C GLN A 117 -14.66 -11.42 21.43
N THR A 118 -13.44 -11.99 21.48
CA THR A 118 -12.19 -11.19 21.52
C THR A 118 -12.08 -10.25 20.30
N ALA A 119 -12.46 -10.74 19.11
CA ALA A 119 -12.50 -9.91 17.91
C ALA A 119 -13.54 -8.78 18.02
N ALA A 120 -14.75 -9.07 18.54
CA ALA A 120 -15.78 -8.05 18.79
C ALA A 120 -15.32 -7.00 19.81
N ASP A 121 -14.62 -7.42 20.87
CA ASP A 121 -14.11 -6.53 21.91
C ASP A 121 -13.04 -5.57 21.36
N ASN A 122 -12.18 -6.01 20.42
CA ASN A 122 -11.24 -5.15 19.69
C ASN A 122 -11.96 -4.02 18.94
N LEU A 123 -12.99 -4.37 18.18
CA LEU A 123 -13.74 -3.40 17.39
C LEU A 123 -14.53 -2.42 18.28
N ASN A 124 -15.16 -2.91 19.34
CA ASN A 124 -15.87 -2.09 20.29
C ASN A 124 -14.92 -1.19 21.09
N TRP A 125 -13.68 -1.65 21.37
CA TRP A 125 -12.63 -0.82 21.96
C TRP A 125 -12.27 0.36 21.07
N ILE A 126 -12.14 0.14 19.76
CA ILE A 126 -11.85 1.22 18.78
C ILE A 126 -13.00 2.22 18.71
N VAL A 127 -14.25 1.75 18.77
CA VAL A 127 -15.45 2.60 18.68
C VAL A 127 -15.67 3.42 19.95
N ASP A 128 -15.16 2.98 21.11
CA ASP A 128 -15.30 3.72 22.36
C ASP A 128 -14.54 5.05 22.30
N PRO A 129 -15.21 6.21 22.36
CA PRO A 129 -14.59 7.53 22.25
C PRO A 129 -13.61 7.82 23.40
N ALA A 130 -13.70 7.12 24.54
CA ALA A 130 -12.79 7.26 25.66
C ALA A 130 -11.36 6.83 25.27
N ASN A 131 -11.23 5.88 24.34
CA ASN A 131 -9.95 5.33 23.89
C ASN A 131 -9.25 6.21 22.84
N LYS A 132 -9.96 7.16 22.21
CA LYS A 132 -9.40 8.09 21.21
C LYS A 132 -8.59 7.39 20.11
N SER A 133 -9.07 6.21 19.68
CA SER A 133 -8.37 5.42 18.67
C SER A 133 -8.31 6.16 17.33
N PRO A 134 -7.14 6.31 16.70
CA PRO A 134 -7.04 6.86 15.35
C PRO A 134 -7.56 5.89 14.28
N ARG A 135 -7.88 4.63 14.67
CA ARG A 135 -8.52 3.64 13.80
C ARG A 135 -10.02 3.91 13.63
N LEU A 136 -10.61 4.73 14.52
CA LEU A 136 -11.99 5.16 14.41
C LEU A 136 -12.19 5.98 13.12
N GLU A 137 -13.22 5.68 12.37
CA GLU A 137 -13.55 6.22 11.03
C GLU A 137 -12.49 5.95 9.93
N SER A 138 -11.24 5.69 10.28
CA SER A 138 -10.22 5.31 9.29
C SER A 138 -10.30 3.83 8.90
N VAL A 139 -10.76 2.96 9.80
CA VAL A 139 -10.93 1.51 9.60
C VAL A 139 -12.27 1.02 10.15
N VAL A 140 -12.63 1.44 11.36
CA VAL A 140 -13.87 1.03 12.03
C VAL A 140 -14.82 2.23 12.07
N PRO A 141 -16.00 2.15 11.42
CA PRO A 141 -16.98 3.22 11.46
C PRO A 141 -17.44 3.54 12.88
N ALA A 142 -17.64 4.82 13.20
CA ALA A 142 -18.05 5.24 14.55
C ALA A 142 -19.42 4.69 14.97
N ASP A 143 -20.28 4.36 14.00
CA ASP A 143 -21.60 3.76 14.24
C ASP A 143 -21.57 2.22 14.20
N ALA A 144 -20.38 1.61 14.09
CA ALA A 144 -20.24 0.16 14.07
C ALA A 144 -20.58 -0.45 15.43
N LYS A 145 -21.27 -1.60 15.39
CA LYS A 145 -21.58 -2.43 16.55
C LYS A 145 -21.11 -3.83 16.28
N ALA A 146 -20.12 -4.28 17.03
CA ALA A 146 -19.59 -5.63 16.95
C ALA A 146 -20.18 -6.53 18.04
N SER A 147 -20.56 -7.75 17.69
CA SER A 147 -21.07 -8.77 18.59
C SER A 147 -20.64 -10.16 18.15
N ALA A 148 -20.60 -11.11 19.07
CA ALA A 148 -20.24 -12.50 18.79
C ALA A 148 -21.35 -13.45 19.20
N LYS A 149 -21.51 -14.53 18.43
CA LYS A 149 -22.34 -15.69 18.78
C LYS A 149 -21.64 -16.97 18.33
N GLY A 150 -21.19 -17.77 19.29
CA GLY A 150 -20.29 -18.90 19.00
C GLY A 150 -19.01 -18.40 18.36
N ASN A 151 -18.63 -18.96 17.24
CA ASN A 151 -17.45 -18.55 16.44
C ASN A 151 -17.76 -17.48 15.38
N VAL A 152 -18.95 -16.89 15.36
CA VAL A 152 -19.34 -15.87 14.38
C VAL A 152 -19.27 -14.48 15.01
N LEU A 153 -18.38 -13.65 14.45
CA LEU A 153 -18.35 -12.20 14.65
C LEU A 153 -19.34 -11.55 13.68
N THR A 154 -20.17 -10.66 14.19
CA THR A 154 -21.09 -9.83 13.40
C THR A 154 -20.80 -8.36 13.66
N VAL A 155 -20.60 -7.58 12.58
CA VAL A 155 -20.47 -6.12 12.65
C VAL A 155 -21.57 -5.49 11.83
N THR A 156 -22.27 -4.51 12.40
CA THR A 156 -23.36 -3.77 11.76
C THR A 156 -23.13 -2.28 11.86
N THR A 157 -23.60 -1.53 10.87
CA THR A 157 -23.58 -0.07 10.82
C THR A 157 -24.98 0.45 10.52
N SER A 158 -25.28 1.69 10.90
CA SER A 158 -26.56 2.36 10.60
C SER A 158 -26.62 2.90 9.17
N LYS A 159 -25.45 3.09 8.54
CA LYS A 159 -25.31 3.60 7.17
C LYS A 159 -24.53 2.60 6.33
N PRO A 160 -24.76 2.55 5.01
CA PRO A 160 -23.98 1.72 4.10
C PRO A 160 -22.48 2.02 4.17
N ARG A 161 -21.67 0.94 4.16
CA ARG A 161 -20.20 0.96 4.15
C ARG A 161 -19.70 -0.08 3.13
N PRO A 162 -19.43 0.32 1.90
CA PRO A 162 -19.24 -0.59 0.76
C PRO A 162 -18.03 -1.53 0.86
N PHE A 163 -17.02 -1.17 1.66
CA PHE A 163 -15.78 -1.95 1.81
C PHE A 163 -15.56 -2.44 3.26
N MET A 164 -16.63 -2.53 4.05
CA MET A 164 -16.55 -2.90 5.46
C MET A 164 -15.88 -4.27 5.67
N LEU A 165 -16.11 -5.23 4.75
CA LEU A 165 -15.40 -6.52 4.76
C LEU A 165 -13.88 -6.34 4.75
N TYR A 166 -13.38 -5.42 3.93
CA TYR A 166 -11.94 -5.19 3.76
C TYR A 166 -11.37 -4.36 4.91
N ASP A 167 -12.00 -3.25 5.24
CA ASP A 167 -11.51 -2.31 6.24
C ASP A 167 -11.42 -2.97 7.61
N ILE A 168 -12.50 -3.58 8.07
CA ILE A 168 -12.56 -4.31 9.34
C ILE A 168 -11.75 -5.60 9.27
N GLY A 169 -11.85 -6.32 8.14
CA GLY A 169 -11.14 -7.58 7.93
C GLY A 169 -9.62 -7.44 7.98
N ALA A 170 -9.09 -6.27 7.65
CA ALA A 170 -7.67 -5.93 7.66
C ALA A 170 -7.17 -5.37 9.00
N GLN A 171 -8.04 -5.13 9.98
CA GLN A 171 -7.62 -4.65 11.30
C GLN A 171 -6.80 -5.73 12.01
N GLN A 172 -5.59 -5.40 12.42
CA GLN A 172 -4.76 -6.23 13.30
C GLN A 172 -5.42 -6.34 14.67
N LEU A 173 -5.58 -7.57 15.16
CA LEU A 173 -6.36 -7.87 16.36
C LEU A 173 -5.48 -8.26 17.54
N VAL A 174 -5.85 -7.74 18.70
CA VAL A 174 -5.16 -7.92 19.98
C VAL A 174 -5.87 -9.00 20.78
N CYS A 175 -5.12 -9.80 21.52
CA CYS A 175 -5.64 -10.78 22.46
C CYS A 175 -6.21 -10.13 23.72
N GLU A 176 -6.99 -10.89 24.48
CA GLU A 176 -7.75 -10.37 25.62
C GLU A 176 -6.88 -9.70 26.70
N ARG A 177 -5.67 -10.23 26.96
CA ARG A 177 -4.74 -9.65 27.93
C ARG A 177 -4.27 -8.27 27.50
N GLY A 178 -3.90 -8.10 26.21
CA GLY A 178 -3.50 -6.81 25.66
C GLY A 178 -4.66 -5.81 25.62
N LEU A 179 -5.91 -6.25 25.42
CA LEU A 179 -7.09 -5.38 25.54
C LEU A 179 -7.30 -4.88 26.97
N LYS A 180 -7.00 -5.70 27.99
CA LYS A 180 -7.08 -5.32 29.42
C LYS A 180 -5.95 -4.39 29.86
N ASP A 181 -4.78 -4.50 29.23
CA ASP A 181 -3.62 -3.63 29.46
C ASP A 181 -3.03 -3.10 28.14
N PRO A 182 -3.72 -2.15 27.47
CA PRO A 182 -3.26 -1.62 26.20
C PRO A 182 -1.90 -0.93 26.24
N LYS A 183 -1.47 -0.46 27.42
CA LYS A 183 -0.15 0.19 27.58
C LYS A 183 1.01 -0.79 27.42
N SER A 184 0.82 -2.06 27.75
CA SER A 184 1.85 -3.09 27.58
C SER A 184 2.20 -3.33 26.11
N LEU A 185 1.31 -2.95 25.18
CA LEU A 185 1.48 -3.15 23.75
C LEU A 185 2.35 -2.06 23.10
N SER A 186 2.59 -0.93 23.76
CA SER A 186 3.39 0.17 23.18
C SER A 186 4.83 -0.25 22.86
N ALA A 187 5.36 -1.25 23.57
CA ALA A 187 6.69 -1.82 23.36
C ALA A 187 6.70 -3.35 23.48
N GLY A 188 5.55 -3.98 23.27
CA GLY A 188 5.35 -5.43 23.33
C GLY A 188 4.28 -5.89 22.36
N SER A 189 3.87 -7.15 22.48
CA SER A 189 2.76 -7.69 21.69
C SER A 189 1.94 -8.70 22.49
N ASP A 190 0.65 -8.75 22.21
CA ASP A 190 -0.27 -9.79 22.65
C ASP A 190 -1.26 -10.08 21.52
N GLY A 191 -0.85 -10.95 20.59
CA GLY A 191 -1.59 -11.25 19.37
C GLY A 191 -1.52 -12.72 19.01
N THR A 192 -2.11 -13.03 17.85
CA THR A 192 -2.18 -14.39 17.30
C THR A 192 -1.07 -14.68 16.31
N GLY A 193 -0.28 -13.69 15.92
CA GLY A 193 0.76 -13.81 14.90
C GLY A 193 1.88 -14.78 15.26
N PRO A 194 2.72 -15.15 14.27
CA PRO A 194 3.77 -16.16 14.44
C PRO A 194 4.97 -15.72 15.29
N PHE A 195 5.08 -14.42 15.60
CA PHE A 195 6.19 -13.89 16.40
C PHE A 195 5.66 -13.04 17.56
N ALA A 196 6.36 -13.06 18.67
CA ALA A 196 6.13 -12.18 19.81
C ALA A 196 7.27 -11.14 19.90
N ILE A 197 6.95 -9.89 20.23
CA ILE A 197 7.95 -8.85 20.47
C ILE A 197 8.60 -9.11 21.83
N ASP A 198 9.92 -9.32 21.82
CA ASP A 198 10.71 -9.55 23.03
C ASP A 198 11.40 -8.28 23.52
N ARG A 199 11.86 -7.44 22.57
CA ARG A 199 12.68 -6.29 22.91
C ARG A 199 12.49 -5.16 21.91
N VAL A 200 12.34 -3.96 22.44
CA VAL A 200 12.35 -2.71 21.68
C VAL A 200 13.53 -1.85 22.17
N VAL A 201 14.35 -1.40 21.24
CA VAL A 201 15.39 -0.38 21.45
C VAL A 201 14.98 0.84 20.63
N ALA A 202 14.48 1.86 21.30
CA ALA A 202 13.94 3.06 20.65
C ALA A 202 14.97 3.68 19.69
N GLY A 203 14.54 4.02 18.48
CA GLY A 203 15.38 4.59 17.44
C GLY A 203 16.40 3.64 16.81
N ASP A 204 16.46 2.37 17.22
CA ASP A 204 17.44 1.38 16.73
C ASP A 204 16.79 0.12 16.17
N SER A 205 16.12 -0.68 17.01
CA SER A 205 15.65 -1.99 16.59
C SER A 205 14.53 -2.57 17.44
N ILE A 206 13.78 -3.52 16.82
CA ILE A 206 12.76 -4.34 17.45
C ILE A 206 13.10 -5.80 17.16
N THR A 207 13.19 -6.61 18.22
CA THR A 207 13.47 -8.04 18.11
C THR A 207 12.22 -8.84 18.49
N MET A 208 11.92 -9.83 17.66
CA MET A 208 10.77 -10.72 17.83
C MET A 208 11.22 -12.17 17.76
N THR A 209 10.64 -13.03 18.57
CA THR A 209 10.91 -14.48 18.58
C THR A 209 9.69 -15.26 18.09
N ARG A 210 9.95 -16.29 17.27
CA ARG A 210 8.93 -17.19 16.76
C ARG A 210 8.27 -17.93 17.92
N ARG A 211 6.93 -17.92 17.93
CA ARG A 211 6.14 -18.74 18.87
C ARG A 211 6.00 -20.17 18.36
N GLU A 212 5.90 -21.12 19.26
CA GLU A 212 5.52 -22.49 18.94
C GLU A 212 4.00 -22.60 18.72
N GLY A 213 3.57 -23.61 17.95
CA GLY A 213 2.15 -23.93 17.78
C GLY A 213 1.36 -23.01 16.84
N TYR A 214 1.99 -22.09 16.12
CA TYR A 214 1.33 -21.33 15.07
C TYR A 214 1.07 -22.23 13.84
N THR A 215 -0.20 -22.47 13.51
CA THR A 215 -0.59 -23.45 12.46
C THR A 215 -1.59 -22.92 11.42
N TRP A 216 -2.07 -21.69 11.55
CA TRP A 216 -3.12 -21.10 10.72
C TRP A 216 -2.65 -19.98 9.79
N GLY A 217 -1.34 -19.86 9.55
CA GLY A 217 -0.79 -18.79 8.72
C GLY A 217 -1.29 -18.82 7.28
N SER A 218 -1.28 -17.65 6.65
CA SER A 218 -1.64 -17.51 5.24
C SER A 218 -0.83 -18.45 4.35
N LYS A 219 -1.47 -19.00 3.30
CA LYS A 219 -0.86 -20.01 2.41
C LYS A 219 -0.26 -21.21 3.19
N ASN A 220 -0.92 -21.61 4.27
CA ASN A 220 -0.52 -22.72 5.14
C ASN A 220 0.85 -22.54 5.81
N SER A 221 1.27 -21.32 6.07
CA SER A 221 2.46 -21.04 6.87
C SER A 221 2.27 -21.46 8.32
N THR A 222 3.26 -22.15 8.87
CA THR A 222 3.27 -22.62 10.27
C THR A 222 4.62 -22.33 10.91
N SER A 223 4.73 -22.43 12.23
CA SER A 223 6.01 -22.35 12.92
C SER A 223 7.06 -23.32 12.39
N ASN A 224 6.62 -24.45 11.84
CA ASN A 224 7.50 -25.52 11.34
C ASN A 224 7.76 -25.44 9.84
N THR A 225 7.25 -24.41 9.14
CA THR A 225 7.49 -24.27 7.70
C THR A 225 9.00 -24.08 7.43
N PRO A 226 9.60 -24.83 6.48
CA PRO A 226 11.01 -24.71 6.17
C PRO A 226 11.41 -23.26 5.88
N GLY A 227 12.47 -22.78 6.52
CA GLY A 227 12.96 -21.40 6.39
C GLY A 227 12.25 -20.37 7.25
N MET A 228 11.22 -20.75 8.02
CA MET A 228 10.62 -19.85 9.00
C MET A 228 11.70 -19.45 10.02
N PRO A 229 12.03 -18.15 10.14
CA PRO A 229 13.11 -17.73 11.05
C PRO A 229 12.72 -17.98 12.52
N LYS A 230 13.71 -18.22 13.37
CA LYS A 230 13.51 -18.21 14.82
C LYS A 230 13.37 -16.78 15.34
N THR A 231 14.14 -15.87 14.75
CA THR A 231 14.18 -14.47 15.17
C THR A 231 13.89 -13.55 13.99
N VAL A 232 13.08 -12.54 14.22
CA VAL A 232 12.88 -11.41 13.29
C VAL A 232 13.44 -10.16 13.97
N THR A 233 14.28 -9.42 13.25
CA THR A 233 14.83 -8.14 13.72
C THR A 233 14.44 -7.04 12.74
N THR A 234 13.67 -6.07 13.19
CA THR A 234 13.43 -4.82 12.47
C THR A 234 14.48 -3.81 12.86
N LYS A 235 15.23 -3.26 11.91
CA LYS A 235 16.19 -2.16 12.14
C LYS A 235 15.64 -0.85 11.65
N ILE A 236 15.85 0.23 12.40
CA ILE A 236 15.44 1.58 11.99
C ILE A 236 16.64 2.19 11.25
N VAL A 237 16.52 2.33 9.91
CA VAL A 237 17.60 2.79 9.05
C VAL A 237 17.06 3.83 8.06
N PRO A 238 17.07 5.14 8.39
CA PRO A 238 16.50 6.19 7.55
C PRO A 238 17.16 6.33 6.17
N SER A 239 18.48 6.18 6.09
CA SER A 239 19.24 6.39 4.85
C SER A 239 19.07 5.25 3.85
N PRO A 240 18.57 5.48 2.62
CA PRO A 240 18.50 4.46 1.55
C PRO A 240 19.86 3.87 1.22
N SER A 241 20.92 4.69 1.17
CA SER A 241 22.29 4.22 0.87
C SER A 241 22.82 3.29 1.98
N THR A 242 22.49 3.58 3.24
CA THR A 242 22.83 2.70 4.36
C THR A 242 22.06 1.39 4.27
N ARG A 243 20.76 1.42 3.94
CA ARG A 243 19.97 0.19 3.71
C ARG A 243 20.59 -0.66 2.59
N ALA A 244 20.98 -0.03 1.46
CA ALA A 244 21.64 -0.74 0.37
C ALA A 244 22.96 -1.40 0.81
N ASN A 245 23.80 -0.70 1.58
CA ASN A 245 25.06 -1.27 2.10
C ASN A 245 24.81 -2.46 3.04
N LEU A 246 23.84 -2.36 3.94
CA LEU A 246 23.48 -3.43 4.87
C LEU A 246 22.89 -4.66 4.16
N LEU A 247 22.13 -4.45 3.08
CA LEU A 247 21.67 -5.54 2.21
C LEU A 247 22.84 -6.23 1.51
N LEU A 248 23.74 -5.47 0.86
CA LEU A 248 24.87 -6.03 0.14
C LEU A 248 25.84 -6.80 1.07
N SER A 249 26.00 -6.34 2.30
CA SER A 249 26.82 -7.02 3.31
C SER A 249 26.14 -8.21 4.00
N GLY A 250 24.85 -8.49 3.70
CA GLY A 250 24.08 -9.56 4.35
C GLY A 250 23.67 -9.26 5.80
N GLN A 251 23.81 -8.01 6.26
CA GLN A 251 23.33 -7.58 7.59
C GLN A 251 21.83 -7.28 7.62
N LEU A 252 21.21 -7.17 6.45
CA LEU A 252 19.76 -7.17 6.23
C LEU A 252 19.40 -8.25 5.21
N ASN A 253 18.27 -8.89 5.44
CA ASN A 253 17.64 -9.81 4.51
C ASN A 253 16.63 -9.11 3.61
N ALA A 254 16.04 -8.01 4.06
CA ALA A 254 15.09 -7.24 3.26
C ALA A 254 15.14 -5.74 3.59
N ALA A 255 14.96 -4.90 2.57
CA ALA A 255 14.73 -3.48 2.72
C ALA A 255 14.11 -2.88 1.45
N ILE A 256 13.33 -1.81 1.63
CA ILE A 256 12.94 -0.93 0.53
C ILE A 256 14.10 0.03 0.25
N VAL A 257 14.57 0.04 -0.99
CA VAL A 257 15.60 0.97 -1.46
C VAL A 257 15.11 1.62 -2.73
N SER A 258 15.21 2.94 -2.81
CA SER A 258 14.78 3.75 -3.94
C SER A 258 15.91 4.68 -4.43
N GLY A 259 15.72 5.24 -5.61
CA GLY A 259 16.65 6.19 -6.20
C GLY A 259 17.88 5.54 -6.84
N LYS A 260 19.02 6.23 -6.79
CA LYS A 260 20.26 5.80 -7.45
C LYS A 260 20.88 4.52 -6.88
N ASP A 261 20.60 4.22 -5.61
CA ASP A 261 21.13 3.02 -4.96
C ASP A 261 20.49 1.71 -5.45
N GLU A 262 19.34 1.77 -6.16
CA GLU A 262 18.70 0.60 -6.77
C GLU A 262 19.62 -0.12 -7.77
N GLU A 263 20.42 0.63 -8.54
CA GLU A 263 21.33 0.07 -9.54
C GLU A 263 22.40 -0.85 -8.90
N ARG A 264 22.83 -0.50 -7.69
CA ARG A 264 23.79 -1.30 -6.91
C ARG A 264 23.21 -2.64 -6.46
N LEU A 265 21.88 -2.73 -6.38
CA LEU A 265 21.15 -3.91 -5.93
C LEU A 265 20.59 -4.75 -7.08
N ALA A 266 20.94 -4.45 -8.34
CA ALA A 266 20.38 -5.11 -9.52
C ALA A 266 20.56 -6.64 -9.55
N ALA A 267 21.58 -7.17 -8.87
CA ALA A 267 21.81 -8.61 -8.73
C ALA A 267 20.95 -9.30 -7.67
N LEU A 268 20.29 -8.53 -6.79
CA LEU A 268 19.44 -9.08 -5.74
C LEU A 268 18.01 -9.31 -6.27
N LYS A 269 17.33 -10.30 -5.70
CA LYS A 269 15.90 -10.48 -5.94
C LYS A 269 15.13 -9.28 -5.39
N SER A 270 14.12 -8.82 -6.14
CA SER A 270 13.26 -7.73 -5.69
C SER A 270 11.80 -8.01 -5.99
N GLN A 271 10.92 -7.42 -5.19
CA GLN A 271 9.49 -7.35 -5.42
C GLN A 271 9.08 -5.90 -5.61
N PRO A 272 8.37 -5.54 -6.69
CA PRO A 272 7.81 -4.22 -6.86
C PRO A 272 6.61 -4.03 -5.91
N THR A 273 6.52 -2.86 -5.31
CA THR A 273 5.36 -2.39 -4.58
C THR A 273 4.94 -1.06 -5.22
N PRO A 274 4.10 -1.09 -6.25
CA PRO A 274 3.69 0.13 -6.91
C PRO A 274 2.94 1.05 -5.95
N ALA A 275 3.29 2.33 -5.98
CA ALA A 275 2.58 3.37 -5.24
C ALA A 275 2.46 4.62 -6.10
N MET A 276 1.39 5.39 -5.90
CA MET A 276 1.25 6.68 -6.56
C MET A 276 2.40 7.60 -6.15
N SER A 277 3.05 8.20 -7.13
CA SER A 277 4.17 9.12 -6.92
C SER A 277 3.83 10.56 -7.21
N GLY A 278 2.63 10.86 -7.66
CA GLY A 278 2.20 12.23 -7.88
C GLY A 278 0.76 12.34 -8.40
N MET A 279 0.08 13.38 -7.92
CA MET A 279 -1.16 13.89 -8.53
C MET A 279 -1.11 15.40 -8.57
N ILE A 280 -1.83 16.00 -9.51
CA ILE A 280 -2.14 17.43 -9.49
C ILE A 280 -3.53 17.58 -8.90
N VAL A 281 -3.68 18.45 -7.89
CA VAL A 281 -4.96 18.83 -7.32
C VAL A 281 -5.18 20.31 -7.55
N TYR A 282 -6.33 20.68 -8.09
CA TYR A 282 -6.72 22.08 -8.25
C TYR A 282 -7.60 22.51 -7.07
N ASN A 283 -7.31 23.71 -6.57
CA ASN A 283 -8.12 24.31 -5.51
C ASN A 283 -9.33 25.05 -6.09
N HIS A 284 -10.53 24.61 -5.71
CA HIS A 284 -11.80 25.18 -6.20
C HIS A 284 -12.33 26.32 -5.33
N HIS A 285 -11.54 26.80 -4.38
CA HIS A 285 -11.98 27.90 -3.51
C HIS A 285 -12.46 29.09 -4.33
N GLN A 286 -13.63 29.62 -3.96
CA GLN A 286 -14.24 30.72 -4.68
C GLN A 286 -13.30 31.94 -4.76
N GLY A 287 -13.19 32.53 -5.93
CA GLY A 287 -12.27 33.63 -6.19
C GLY A 287 -10.93 33.21 -6.80
N LEU A 288 -10.55 31.93 -6.71
CA LEU A 288 -9.37 31.43 -7.43
C LEU A 288 -9.70 31.16 -8.91
N PRO A 289 -8.74 31.28 -9.83
CA PRO A 289 -8.96 30.97 -11.25
C PRO A 289 -9.36 29.50 -11.47
N THR A 290 -8.84 28.59 -10.66
CA THR A 290 -9.14 27.14 -10.72
C THR A 290 -10.51 26.74 -10.16
N ALA A 291 -11.28 27.68 -9.58
CA ALA A 291 -12.70 27.47 -9.34
C ALA A 291 -13.48 27.22 -10.64
N GLU A 292 -13.00 27.82 -11.75
CA GLU A 292 -13.59 27.66 -13.09
C GLU A 292 -13.15 26.34 -13.74
N ALA A 293 -14.09 25.46 -14.07
CA ALA A 293 -13.78 24.19 -14.74
C ALA A 293 -13.04 24.37 -16.07
N ALA A 294 -13.36 25.44 -16.83
CA ALA A 294 -12.67 25.75 -18.08
C ALA A 294 -11.18 26.00 -17.86
N VAL A 295 -10.79 26.69 -16.77
CA VAL A 295 -9.39 26.94 -16.42
C VAL A 295 -8.69 25.62 -16.07
N ARG A 296 -9.28 24.79 -15.20
CA ARG A 296 -8.70 23.49 -14.83
C ARG A 296 -8.47 22.60 -16.04
N ARG A 297 -9.46 22.51 -16.91
CA ARG A 297 -9.36 21.74 -18.15
C ARG A 297 -8.24 22.27 -19.07
N ALA A 298 -8.13 23.59 -19.22
CA ALA A 298 -7.08 24.19 -20.02
C ALA A 298 -5.68 23.95 -19.41
N LEU A 299 -5.52 24.12 -18.11
CA LEU A 299 -4.26 23.80 -17.41
C LEU A 299 -3.88 22.33 -17.58
N THR A 300 -4.87 21.41 -17.56
CA THR A 300 -4.64 19.98 -17.79
C THR A 300 -4.22 19.71 -19.24
N GLN A 301 -4.88 20.34 -20.23
CA GLN A 301 -4.55 20.20 -21.66
C GLN A 301 -3.16 20.74 -22.02
N ALA A 302 -2.67 21.72 -21.26
CA ALA A 302 -1.33 22.29 -21.46
C ALA A 302 -0.20 21.30 -21.15
N ILE A 303 -0.44 20.26 -20.34
CA ILE A 303 0.57 19.33 -19.85
C ILE A 303 0.58 18.04 -20.65
N ASP A 304 1.75 17.67 -21.20
CA ASP A 304 2.00 16.30 -21.62
C ASP A 304 2.26 15.43 -20.37
N LEU A 305 1.22 14.67 -19.99
CA LEU A 305 1.26 13.84 -18.80
C LEU A 305 2.23 12.65 -18.91
N ASP A 306 2.57 12.20 -20.12
CA ASP A 306 3.58 11.14 -20.31
C ASP A 306 4.98 11.68 -20.04
N THR A 307 5.26 12.91 -20.48
CA THR A 307 6.52 13.61 -20.13
C THR A 307 6.59 13.90 -18.64
N LEU A 308 5.50 14.41 -18.04
CA LEU A 308 5.46 14.66 -16.58
C LEU A 308 5.69 13.38 -15.78
N THR A 309 5.08 12.26 -16.19
CA THR A 309 5.29 10.95 -15.57
C THR A 309 6.76 10.55 -15.60
N LYS A 310 7.43 10.68 -16.75
CA LYS A 310 8.86 10.36 -16.87
C LYS A 310 9.72 11.22 -15.96
N ILE A 311 9.41 12.51 -15.83
CA ILE A 311 10.15 13.44 -14.96
C ILE A 311 9.96 13.02 -13.49
N LEU A 312 8.70 12.91 -13.02
CA LEU A 312 8.38 12.57 -11.63
C LEU A 312 8.98 11.24 -11.18
N THR A 313 9.03 10.27 -12.07
CA THR A 313 9.47 8.89 -11.74
C THR A 313 10.93 8.63 -12.10
N GLY A 314 11.65 9.62 -12.66
CA GLY A 314 12.98 9.39 -13.22
C GLY A 314 12.99 8.33 -14.33
N GLY A 315 11.89 8.17 -15.07
CA GLY A 315 11.70 7.18 -16.13
C GLY A 315 11.43 5.75 -15.65
N LYS A 316 11.25 5.52 -14.35
CA LYS A 316 11.06 4.18 -13.76
C LYS A 316 9.59 3.82 -13.51
N GLY A 317 8.68 4.77 -13.61
CA GLY A 317 7.24 4.59 -13.35
C GLY A 317 6.38 4.62 -14.60
N GLU A 318 5.09 4.50 -14.38
CA GLU A 318 4.06 4.52 -15.42
C GLU A 318 2.94 5.51 -15.08
N ARG A 319 2.07 5.79 -16.06
CA ARG A 319 0.88 6.62 -15.86
C ARG A 319 -0.03 5.99 -14.81
N ALA A 320 -0.53 6.82 -13.91
CA ALA A 320 -1.60 6.40 -13.01
C ALA A 320 -2.88 6.13 -13.81
N LYS A 321 -3.62 5.09 -13.43
CA LYS A 321 -4.89 4.69 -14.05
C LYS A 321 -6.11 5.13 -13.24
N SER A 322 -5.90 5.49 -11.98
CA SER A 322 -6.96 5.90 -11.04
C SER A 322 -6.34 6.65 -9.86
N LEU A 323 -7.18 7.07 -8.92
CA LEU A 323 -6.74 7.62 -7.64
C LEU A 323 -6.22 6.57 -6.65
N LEU A 324 -6.43 5.28 -6.93
CA LEU A 324 -5.99 4.21 -6.07
C LEU A 324 -4.46 4.09 -6.13
N SER A 325 -3.82 4.31 -5.00
CA SER A 325 -2.37 4.45 -4.93
C SER A 325 -1.64 3.22 -4.39
N VAL A 326 -2.38 2.25 -3.85
CA VAL A 326 -1.84 1.00 -3.32
C VAL A 326 -2.15 -0.13 -4.29
N HIS A 327 -1.15 -0.90 -4.68
CA HIS A 327 -1.30 -2.03 -5.59
C HIS A 327 -0.73 -3.32 -4.97
N PRO A 328 -1.47 -4.45 -5.14
CA PRO A 328 -2.80 -4.52 -5.73
C PRO A 328 -3.84 -3.80 -4.86
N SER A 329 -4.80 -3.14 -5.52
CA SER A 329 -5.92 -2.50 -4.84
C SER A 329 -7.16 -3.38 -4.92
N ARG A 330 -8.10 -3.20 -3.99
CA ARG A 330 -9.38 -3.92 -4.03
C ARG A 330 -10.14 -3.72 -5.35
N CYS A 331 -10.05 -2.52 -5.89
CA CYS A 331 -10.67 -2.17 -7.16
C CYS A 331 -9.58 -1.92 -8.21
N ALA A 332 -9.60 -2.68 -9.30
CA ALA A 332 -8.69 -2.50 -10.43
C ALA A 332 -9.48 -1.92 -11.61
N TYR A 333 -9.38 -0.61 -11.81
CA TYR A 333 -10.04 0.09 -12.92
C TYR A 333 -9.16 1.20 -13.47
N ASP A 334 -9.48 1.65 -14.68
CA ASP A 334 -8.87 2.82 -15.32
C ASP A 334 -9.93 3.90 -15.51
N THR A 335 -9.82 4.97 -14.73
CA THR A 335 -10.71 6.14 -14.78
C THR A 335 -10.04 7.33 -15.45
N VAL A 336 -8.77 7.21 -15.79
CA VAL A 336 -7.95 8.27 -16.40
C VAL A 336 -8.06 8.23 -17.91
N GLN A 337 -7.91 7.03 -18.50
CA GLN A 337 -7.92 6.89 -19.96
C GLN A 337 -9.25 7.34 -20.58
N GLY A 338 -9.18 8.31 -21.47
CA GLY A 338 -10.35 8.84 -22.19
C GLY A 338 -11.26 9.78 -21.39
N ASN A 339 -10.99 10.01 -20.09
CA ASN A 339 -11.79 10.90 -19.24
C ASN A 339 -11.09 12.22 -18.90
N LEU A 340 -9.75 12.27 -18.93
CA LEU A 340 -9.03 13.52 -18.83
C LEU A 340 -9.02 14.28 -20.16
N PRO A 341 -8.94 15.63 -20.14
CA PRO A 341 -8.64 16.41 -21.33
C PRO A 341 -7.35 15.94 -22.01
N SER A 342 -7.40 15.69 -23.32
CA SER A 342 -6.21 15.31 -24.08
C SER A 342 -5.23 16.48 -24.17
N HIS A 343 -3.93 16.17 -24.22
CA HIS A 343 -2.87 17.16 -24.40
C HIS A 343 -3.06 17.94 -25.71
N ASP A 344 -3.27 19.23 -25.59
CA ASP A 344 -3.41 20.20 -26.68
C ASP A 344 -3.04 21.60 -26.16
N PRO A 345 -1.76 21.99 -26.23
CA PRO A 345 -1.29 23.25 -25.67
C PRO A 345 -1.84 24.48 -26.42
N ASP A 346 -2.19 24.34 -27.72
CA ASP A 346 -2.77 25.44 -28.48
C ASP A 346 -4.22 25.71 -28.04
N ALA A 347 -5.02 24.66 -27.89
CA ALA A 347 -6.38 24.77 -27.35
C ALA A 347 -6.35 25.28 -25.89
N ALA A 348 -5.41 24.83 -25.08
CA ALA A 348 -5.20 25.32 -23.72
C ALA A 348 -4.93 26.82 -23.69
N GLY A 349 -4.02 27.30 -24.54
CA GLY A 349 -3.71 28.72 -24.67
C GLY A 349 -4.89 29.58 -25.14
N GLN A 350 -5.69 29.07 -26.07
CA GLN A 350 -6.92 29.74 -26.51
C GLN A 350 -7.95 29.81 -25.39
N ALA A 351 -8.15 28.72 -24.64
CA ALA A 351 -9.08 28.67 -23.52
C ALA A 351 -8.69 29.62 -22.38
N LEU A 352 -7.41 29.65 -21.99
CA LEU A 352 -6.94 30.57 -20.94
C LEU A 352 -7.10 32.05 -21.36
N ARG A 353 -6.81 32.40 -22.61
CA ARG A 353 -7.07 33.75 -23.11
C ARG A 353 -8.56 34.12 -23.12
N ALA A 354 -9.43 33.16 -23.42
CA ALA A 354 -10.88 33.36 -23.41
C ALA A 354 -11.47 33.66 -22.02
N VAL A 355 -10.74 33.36 -20.94
CA VAL A 355 -11.13 33.71 -19.55
C VAL A 355 -11.23 35.23 -19.36
N GLY A 356 -10.48 36.03 -20.13
CA GLY A 356 -10.56 37.50 -20.11
C GLY A 356 -10.04 38.16 -18.84
N LYS A 357 -9.38 37.44 -17.95
CA LYS A 357 -8.73 37.91 -16.73
C LYS A 357 -7.41 37.15 -16.50
N PRO A 358 -6.46 37.70 -15.73
CA PRO A 358 -5.22 37.00 -15.38
C PRO A 358 -5.51 35.63 -14.72
N VAL A 359 -4.73 34.62 -15.08
CA VAL A 359 -4.76 33.30 -14.48
C VAL A 359 -3.49 33.11 -13.66
N ASP A 360 -3.57 33.53 -12.39
CA ASP A 360 -2.46 33.47 -11.45
C ASP A 360 -2.51 32.15 -10.67
N ILE A 361 -1.45 31.35 -10.75
CA ILE A 361 -1.34 30.03 -10.15
C ILE A 361 -0.22 30.02 -9.11
N THR A 362 -0.54 29.75 -7.85
CA THR A 362 0.43 29.33 -6.84
C THR A 362 0.47 27.81 -6.82
N LEU A 363 1.56 27.23 -7.35
CA LEU A 363 1.77 25.77 -7.39
C LEU A 363 2.58 25.34 -6.16
N VAL A 364 1.90 24.67 -5.21
CA VAL A 364 2.54 24.04 -4.04
C VAL A 364 3.08 22.68 -4.48
N TYR A 365 4.37 22.38 -4.17
CA TYR A 365 4.98 21.14 -4.66
C TYR A 365 6.05 20.59 -3.71
N ASP A 366 6.36 19.27 -3.85
CA ASP A 366 7.43 18.61 -3.12
C ASP A 366 8.79 18.91 -3.75
N ASN A 367 9.65 19.64 -3.01
CA ASN A 367 11.03 19.92 -3.41
C ASN A 367 12.07 19.08 -2.65
N SER A 368 11.63 18.08 -1.88
CA SER A 368 12.54 17.18 -1.16
C SER A 368 13.32 16.23 -2.10
N THR A 369 12.89 16.16 -3.37
CA THR A 369 13.52 15.36 -4.42
C THR A 369 13.84 16.21 -5.66
N ASP A 370 14.93 15.86 -6.36
CA ASP A 370 15.29 16.52 -7.63
C ASP A 370 14.18 16.32 -8.69
N THR A 371 13.52 15.16 -8.71
CA THR A 371 12.44 14.85 -9.64
C THR A 371 11.17 15.65 -9.36
N GLY A 372 10.85 15.91 -8.09
CA GLY A 372 9.74 16.77 -7.69
C GLY A 372 9.93 18.22 -8.14
N SER A 373 11.13 18.77 -7.92
CA SER A 373 11.48 20.13 -8.38
C SER A 373 11.44 20.24 -9.91
N ALA A 374 12.04 19.30 -10.63
CA ALA A 374 12.03 19.29 -12.10
C ALA A 374 10.60 19.14 -12.68
N ALA A 375 9.73 18.36 -12.01
CA ALA A 375 8.33 18.21 -12.40
C ALA A 375 7.55 19.51 -12.22
N ALA A 376 7.73 20.21 -11.10
CA ALA A 376 7.08 21.49 -10.85
C ALA A 376 7.52 22.57 -11.85
N GLU A 377 8.82 22.64 -12.16
CA GLU A 377 9.36 23.54 -13.18
C GLU A 377 8.79 23.24 -14.57
N TYR A 378 8.68 21.95 -14.93
CA TYR A 378 8.05 21.53 -16.18
C TYR A 378 6.58 21.98 -16.24
N VAL A 379 5.79 21.70 -15.21
CA VAL A 379 4.36 22.07 -15.14
C VAL A 379 4.22 23.59 -15.22
N ALA A 380 5.00 24.35 -14.46
CA ALA A 380 4.98 25.82 -14.50
C ALA A 380 5.27 26.34 -15.91
N LYS A 381 6.29 25.80 -16.59
CA LYS A 381 6.65 26.21 -17.95
C LYS A 381 5.53 25.94 -18.97
N GLN A 382 4.84 24.80 -18.86
CA GLN A 382 3.71 24.51 -19.75
C GLN A 382 2.55 25.48 -19.54
N TRP A 383 2.21 25.75 -18.27
CA TRP A 383 1.14 26.70 -17.93
C TRP A 383 1.48 28.14 -18.31
N GLU A 384 2.72 28.59 -18.13
CA GLU A 384 3.19 29.91 -18.57
C GLU A 384 3.13 30.03 -20.10
N THR A 385 3.52 28.98 -20.82
CA THR A 385 3.42 28.95 -22.29
C THR A 385 1.97 29.06 -22.76
N ALA A 386 1.02 28.46 -22.04
CA ALA A 386 -0.41 28.59 -22.30
C ALA A 386 -1.01 29.95 -21.86
N GLY A 387 -0.28 30.79 -21.11
CA GLY A 387 -0.68 32.14 -20.72
C GLY A 387 -1.09 32.33 -19.26
N ALA A 388 -0.82 31.38 -18.38
CA ALA A 388 -0.95 31.58 -16.94
C ALA A 388 0.32 32.26 -16.36
N ALA A 389 0.19 32.92 -15.21
CA ALA A 389 1.32 33.35 -14.41
C ALA A 389 1.51 32.37 -13.26
N VAL A 390 2.71 31.77 -13.14
CA VAL A 390 2.95 30.69 -12.16
C VAL A 390 3.96 31.12 -11.11
N LYS A 391 3.59 30.96 -9.85
CA LYS A 391 4.48 31.05 -8.69
C LYS A 391 4.71 29.67 -8.12
N LEU A 392 5.96 29.25 -8.07
CA LEU A 392 6.36 28.00 -7.41
C LEU A 392 6.50 28.22 -5.90
N ASP A 393 5.89 27.31 -5.11
CA ASP A 393 5.87 27.32 -3.64
C ASP A 393 6.25 25.92 -3.15
N GLY A 394 7.57 25.66 -3.03
CA GLY A 394 8.14 24.35 -2.78
C GLY A 394 8.50 24.12 -1.31
N GLY A 395 8.26 22.90 -0.82
CA GLY A 395 8.64 22.44 0.51
C GLY A 395 8.61 20.90 0.60
N ASP A 396 8.87 20.37 1.78
CA ASP A 396 8.71 18.94 2.06
C ASP A 396 7.23 18.56 2.23
N GLU A 397 6.94 17.28 2.47
CA GLU A 397 5.58 16.79 2.66
C GLU A 397 4.82 17.54 3.79
N ASN A 398 5.48 17.80 4.92
CA ASN A 398 4.86 18.55 6.03
C ASN A 398 4.50 19.99 5.61
N TYR A 399 5.37 20.62 4.83
CA TYR A 399 5.09 21.94 4.27
C TYR A 399 3.87 21.89 3.36
N ILE A 400 3.80 20.94 2.43
CA ILE A 400 2.65 20.78 1.52
C ILE A 400 1.36 20.57 2.31
N ILE A 401 1.37 19.69 3.31
CA ILE A 401 0.21 19.47 4.18
C ILE A 401 -0.22 20.76 4.88
N SER A 402 0.72 21.54 5.38
CA SER A 402 0.45 22.81 6.05
C SER A 402 -0.12 23.87 5.12
N ARG A 403 0.23 23.81 3.82
CA ARG A 403 -0.24 24.73 2.78
C ARG A 403 -1.58 24.33 2.16
N THR A 404 -1.96 23.06 2.27
CA THR A 404 -3.15 22.47 1.65
C THR A 404 -4.16 21.97 2.68
N PHE A 405 -4.00 20.76 3.22
CA PHE A 405 -4.95 20.13 4.17
C PHE A 405 -5.13 20.91 5.47
N ALA A 406 -4.05 21.47 6.00
CA ALA A 406 -4.04 22.23 7.24
C ALA A 406 -3.90 23.75 7.01
N ALA A 407 -4.22 24.21 5.80
CA ALA A 407 -4.11 25.62 5.46
C ALA A 407 -5.01 26.50 6.33
N LYS A 408 -4.41 27.53 6.96
CA LYS A 408 -5.18 28.55 7.70
C LYS A 408 -5.96 29.46 6.75
N ASP A 409 -5.41 29.71 5.57
CA ASP A 409 -6.04 30.42 4.46
C ASP A 409 -6.23 29.44 3.29
N PRO A 410 -7.44 28.94 3.07
CA PRO A 410 -7.71 28.01 1.97
C PRO A 410 -7.53 28.64 0.58
N SER A 411 -7.46 29.96 0.45
CA SER A 411 -7.18 30.66 -0.82
C SER A 411 -5.69 30.84 -1.11
N GLY A 412 -4.81 30.49 -0.18
CA GLY A 412 -3.36 30.73 -0.26
C GLY A 412 -2.61 29.84 -1.27
N TRP A 413 -3.27 28.94 -1.95
CA TRP A 413 -2.71 28.06 -2.98
C TRP A 413 -3.74 27.82 -4.10
N THR A 414 -3.29 27.53 -5.33
CA THR A 414 -4.16 27.38 -6.49
C THR A 414 -4.12 25.96 -7.04
N ALA A 415 -2.93 25.36 -7.07
CA ALA A 415 -2.73 23.98 -7.46
C ALA A 415 -1.66 23.33 -6.58
N SER A 416 -1.67 22.03 -6.46
CA SER A 416 -0.59 21.27 -5.80
C SER A 416 -0.13 20.11 -6.68
N LEU A 417 1.18 19.79 -6.59
CA LEU A 417 1.81 18.62 -7.24
C LEU A 417 2.59 17.82 -6.20
N GLY A 418 2.34 16.52 -6.13
CA GLY A 418 3.05 15.62 -5.21
C GLY A 418 2.22 15.20 -3.99
N LEU A 419 0.99 15.71 -3.83
CA LEU A 419 0.07 15.16 -2.83
C LEU A 419 -0.34 13.73 -3.21
N ASN A 420 -0.35 12.84 -2.23
CA ASN A 420 -0.78 11.46 -2.38
C ASN A 420 -1.78 11.09 -1.29
N LEU A 421 -2.99 10.68 -1.70
CA LEU A 421 -3.96 10.06 -0.80
C LEU A 421 -3.76 8.55 -0.89
N GLN A 422 -2.97 7.97 0.02
CA GLN A 422 -2.68 6.54 -0.03
C GLN A 422 -3.87 5.72 0.44
N THR A 423 -4.47 4.96 -0.48
CA THR A 423 -5.59 4.08 -0.18
C THR A 423 -5.67 2.90 -1.14
N GLY A 424 -6.14 1.76 -0.63
CA GLY A 424 -6.49 0.57 -1.40
C GLY A 424 -7.98 0.49 -1.76
N THR A 425 -8.82 1.37 -1.21
CA THR A 425 -10.26 1.42 -1.49
C THR A 425 -10.71 2.85 -1.79
N PRO A 426 -11.68 3.04 -2.70
CA PRO A 426 -12.10 4.39 -3.11
C PRO A 426 -13.02 5.09 -2.09
N ALA A 427 -13.51 4.39 -1.09
CA ALA A 427 -14.50 4.92 -0.15
C ALA A 427 -13.98 6.03 0.78
N ILE A 428 -12.65 6.20 0.86
CA ILE A 428 -12.04 7.27 1.66
C ILE A 428 -12.04 8.63 0.94
N PHE A 429 -12.09 8.66 -0.38
CA PHE A 429 -11.96 9.91 -1.14
C PHE A 429 -13.05 10.95 -0.88
N PRO A 430 -14.34 10.58 -0.67
CA PRO A 430 -15.38 11.58 -0.45
C PRO A 430 -15.12 12.51 0.73
N GLN A 431 -14.49 12.05 1.79
CA GLN A 431 -14.17 12.91 2.93
C GLN A 431 -13.21 14.05 2.57
N TYR A 432 -12.34 13.85 1.57
CA TYR A 432 -11.34 14.83 1.14
C TYR A 432 -11.73 15.61 -0.12
N LEU A 433 -12.61 15.02 -0.94
CA LEU A 433 -12.97 15.55 -2.27
C LEU A 433 -14.43 15.97 -2.38
N SER A 434 -15.17 15.96 -1.27
CA SER A 434 -16.57 16.40 -1.21
C SER A 434 -16.96 16.91 0.18
N GLY A 435 -18.21 17.39 0.33
CA GLY A 435 -18.68 17.91 1.60
C GLY A 435 -18.13 19.30 1.94
N PRO A 436 -18.25 19.72 3.22
CA PRO A 436 -17.83 21.05 3.65
C PRO A 436 -16.34 21.28 3.43
N ALA A 437 -16.01 22.44 2.86
CA ALA A 437 -14.62 22.84 2.67
C ALA A 437 -13.93 23.12 4.02
N ALA A 438 -12.60 23.00 4.05
CA ALA A 438 -11.80 23.40 5.19
C ALA A 438 -11.98 24.92 5.48
N PRO A 439 -12.01 25.35 6.77
CA PRO A 439 -11.79 24.55 7.98
C PRO A 439 -13.08 23.92 8.57
N ALA A 440 -14.25 24.08 7.94
CA ALA A 440 -15.52 23.53 8.42
C ALA A 440 -15.64 22.00 8.19
N GLY A 441 -14.83 21.45 7.29
CA GLY A 441 -14.73 20.03 6.95
C GLY A 441 -13.32 19.68 6.50
N THR A 442 -13.19 18.50 5.88
CA THR A 442 -11.91 17.94 5.42
C THR A 442 -11.69 18.05 3.90
N ASN A 443 -12.63 18.63 3.16
CA ASN A 443 -12.51 18.90 1.73
C ASN A 443 -11.52 20.07 1.50
N PHE A 444 -10.24 19.74 1.47
CA PHE A 444 -9.15 20.72 1.49
C PHE A 444 -9.05 21.56 0.20
N ALA A 445 -9.50 20.99 -0.93
CA ALA A 445 -9.48 21.65 -2.23
C ALA A 445 -10.81 22.32 -2.59
N SER A 446 -11.77 22.38 -1.68
CA SER A 446 -13.09 23.00 -1.87
C SER A 446 -13.85 22.44 -3.10
N ILE A 447 -13.65 21.16 -3.45
CA ILE A 447 -14.28 20.51 -4.61
C ILE A 447 -15.79 20.38 -4.36
N ASP A 448 -16.60 20.93 -5.28
CA ASP A 448 -18.06 20.80 -5.28
C ASP A 448 -18.57 20.23 -6.61
N ASN A 449 -18.15 18.99 -6.90
CA ASN A 449 -18.61 18.27 -8.09
C ASN A 449 -19.91 17.54 -7.76
N LYS A 450 -21.03 18.05 -8.29
CA LYS A 450 -22.37 17.50 -8.06
C LYS A 450 -22.57 16.10 -8.64
N ASP A 451 -21.90 15.81 -9.75
CA ASP A 451 -21.96 14.49 -10.40
C ASP A 451 -21.20 13.47 -9.55
N TYR A 452 -20.02 13.85 -9.04
CA TYR A 452 -19.27 13.04 -8.08
C TYR A 452 -20.11 12.71 -6.86
N ASN A 453 -20.69 13.73 -6.21
CA ASN A 453 -21.48 13.55 -5.00
C ASN A 453 -22.68 12.61 -5.22
N ARG A 454 -23.36 12.72 -6.37
CA ARG A 454 -24.48 11.85 -6.76
C ARG A 454 -24.02 10.40 -6.98
N SER A 455 -22.92 10.22 -7.71
CA SER A 455 -22.35 8.90 -8.00
C SER A 455 -21.83 8.21 -6.74
N VAL A 456 -21.17 8.95 -5.83
CA VAL A 456 -20.76 8.45 -4.50
C VAL A 456 -21.95 7.95 -3.69
N ALA A 457 -23.06 8.73 -3.64
CA ALA A 457 -24.26 8.32 -2.95
C ALA A 457 -24.87 7.02 -3.51
N ALA A 458 -24.80 6.83 -4.84
CA ALA A 458 -25.27 5.61 -5.49
C ALA A 458 -24.32 4.42 -5.22
N ALA A 459 -23.00 4.66 -5.18
CA ALA A 459 -21.99 3.65 -4.93
C ALA A 459 -21.97 3.17 -3.46
N ALA A 460 -22.33 4.02 -2.50
CA ALA A 460 -22.32 3.70 -1.07
C ALA A 460 -23.21 2.50 -0.70
N GLY A 461 -24.27 2.21 -1.47
CA GLY A 461 -25.16 1.07 -1.27
C GLY A 461 -24.70 -0.23 -1.93
N ARG A 462 -23.51 -0.29 -2.52
CA ARG A 462 -22.97 -1.46 -3.22
C ARG A 462 -21.91 -2.17 -2.39
N THR A 463 -21.68 -3.45 -2.69
CA THR A 463 -20.61 -4.26 -2.08
C THR A 463 -19.92 -5.11 -3.16
N GLY A 464 -18.79 -5.72 -2.82
CA GLY A 464 -18.07 -6.59 -3.76
C GLY A 464 -17.60 -5.87 -5.04
N ASP A 465 -17.66 -6.55 -6.17
CA ASP A 465 -17.22 -6.02 -7.48
C ASP A 465 -18.16 -4.93 -7.99
N ASP A 466 -19.47 -5.01 -7.70
CA ASP A 466 -20.44 -3.95 -8.03
C ASP A 466 -20.09 -2.61 -7.37
N ALA A 467 -19.49 -2.64 -6.17
CA ALA A 467 -18.99 -1.43 -5.55
C ALA A 467 -17.84 -0.82 -6.36
N CYS A 468 -16.89 -1.63 -6.83
CA CYS A 468 -15.77 -1.14 -7.62
C CYS A 468 -16.22 -0.45 -8.92
N GLU A 469 -17.20 -1.03 -9.64
CA GLU A 469 -17.77 -0.43 -10.85
C GLU A 469 -18.45 0.91 -10.54
N ALA A 470 -19.27 0.96 -9.52
CA ALA A 470 -19.98 2.19 -9.13
C ALA A 470 -19.02 3.29 -8.66
N TRP A 471 -17.94 2.94 -7.96
CA TRP A 471 -16.89 3.88 -7.54
C TRP A 471 -16.04 4.36 -8.71
N ALA A 472 -15.77 3.50 -9.72
CA ALA A 472 -15.12 3.92 -10.95
C ALA A 472 -15.94 5.00 -11.68
N GLU A 473 -17.27 4.83 -11.78
CA GLU A 473 -18.14 5.85 -12.37
C GLU A 473 -18.11 7.17 -11.58
N ALA A 474 -18.05 7.12 -10.24
CA ALA A 474 -17.89 8.32 -9.44
C ALA A 474 -16.55 9.02 -9.73
N GLU A 475 -15.44 8.29 -9.74
CA GLU A 475 -14.10 8.83 -9.99
C GLU A 475 -13.96 9.43 -11.40
N LYS A 476 -14.57 8.84 -12.44
CA LYS A 476 -14.60 9.39 -13.79
C LYS A 476 -15.14 10.81 -13.85
N THR A 477 -16.09 11.17 -12.99
CA THR A 477 -16.65 12.53 -12.96
C THR A 477 -15.61 13.56 -12.50
N LEU A 478 -14.71 13.20 -11.59
CA LEU A 478 -13.58 14.04 -11.16
C LEU A 478 -12.59 14.25 -12.32
N MET A 479 -12.30 13.19 -13.09
CA MET A 479 -11.40 13.25 -14.24
C MET A 479 -12.00 14.14 -15.36
N THR A 480 -13.27 13.93 -15.69
CA THR A 480 -13.98 14.69 -16.74
C THR A 480 -14.04 16.19 -16.42
N SER A 481 -14.21 16.54 -15.15
CA SER A 481 -14.21 17.93 -14.67
C SER A 481 -12.79 18.49 -14.45
N ALA A 482 -11.77 17.66 -14.61
CA ALA A 482 -10.39 18.00 -14.25
C ALA A 482 -10.28 18.58 -12.84
N ASP A 483 -10.95 17.95 -11.87
CA ASP A 483 -10.90 18.43 -10.48
C ASP A 483 -9.55 18.10 -9.85
N LEU A 484 -8.98 16.97 -10.24
CA LEU A 484 -7.63 16.52 -9.92
C LEU A 484 -7.14 15.53 -11.00
N ILE A 485 -5.84 15.30 -11.05
CA ILE A 485 -5.19 14.50 -12.09
C ILE A 485 -4.24 13.51 -11.45
N PRO A 486 -4.53 12.21 -11.43
CA PRO A 486 -3.54 11.20 -11.11
C PRO A 486 -2.45 11.21 -12.20
N VAL A 487 -1.18 11.36 -11.81
CA VAL A 487 -0.10 11.50 -12.81
C VAL A 487 0.65 10.21 -12.99
N SER A 488 1.21 9.66 -11.91
CA SER A 488 2.17 8.57 -12.03
C SER A 488 2.14 7.59 -10.87
N VAL A 489 2.55 6.37 -11.16
CA VAL A 489 2.83 5.32 -10.19
C VAL A 489 4.29 4.93 -10.32
N THR A 490 5.01 4.90 -9.22
CA THR A 490 6.40 4.44 -9.16
C THR A 490 6.45 3.10 -8.45
N PRO A 491 7.10 2.07 -8.99
CA PRO A 491 7.34 0.84 -8.28
C PRO A 491 8.45 1.04 -7.24
N TYR A 492 8.09 1.14 -5.96
CA TYR A 492 9.05 0.91 -4.89
C TYR A 492 9.46 -0.55 -4.90
N LYS A 493 10.74 -0.83 -4.67
CA LYS A 493 11.26 -2.20 -4.68
C LYS A 493 11.72 -2.59 -3.28
N MET A 494 11.17 -3.69 -2.79
CA MET A 494 11.75 -4.41 -1.67
C MET A 494 12.78 -5.40 -2.20
N TYR A 495 14.03 -5.24 -1.81
CA TYR A 495 15.14 -6.10 -2.17
C TYR A 495 15.39 -7.15 -1.11
N PHE A 496 15.84 -8.35 -1.53
CA PHE A 496 16.10 -9.49 -0.65
C PHE A 496 17.51 -10.02 -0.82
N ASN A 497 18.17 -10.30 0.31
CA ASN A 497 19.46 -11.01 0.35
C ASN A 497 19.42 -12.14 1.38
N GLY A 498 19.66 -13.39 0.95
CA GLY A 498 19.60 -14.57 1.80
C GLY A 498 18.21 -14.89 2.36
N ALA A 499 17.15 -14.32 1.79
CA ALA A 499 15.78 -14.59 2.18
C ALA A 499 14.82 -14.41 1.02
N THR A 500 13.58 -14.89 1.22
CA THR A 500 12.41 -14.56 0.41
C THR A 500 11.25 -14.18 1.33
N ALA A 501 10.40 -13.27 0.89
CA ALA A 501 9.14 -12.98 1.55
C ALA A 501 8.08 -12.73 0.49
N LEU A 502 6.83 -13.02 0.82
CA LEU A 502 5.71 -12.43 0.12
C LEU A 502 5.44 -11.09 0.82
N TYR A 503 5.52 -9.99 0.09
CA TYR A 503 5.01 -8.73 0.60
C TYR A 503 3.50 -8.84 0.65
N LEU A 504 2.99 -8.94 1.87
CA LEU A 504 1.56 -8.98 2.11
C LEU A 504 1.18 -7.61 2.67
N PRO A 505 0.38 -6.82 1.95
CA PRO A 505 -0.07 -5.53 2.48
C PRO A 505 -0.88 -5.68 3.76
N ILE A 506 -1.38 -6.90 4.03
CA ILE A 506 -2.21 -7.18 5.21
C ILE A 506 -1.97 -8.61 5.65
N GLY A 507 -1.39 -8.75 6.85
CA GLY A 507 -1.21 -10.03 7.52
C GLY A 507 -0.23 -10.99 6.86
N GLY A 508 0.20 -11.95 7.60
CA GLY A 508 0.97 -13.08 7.13
C GLY A 508 2.46 -12.96 7.27
N SER A 509 3.05 -14.09 7.48
CA SER A 509 4.46 -14.29 7.75
C SER A 509 5.05 -15.29 6.77
N ALA A 510 4.93 -14.99 5.48
CA ALA A 510 5.50 -15.84 4.44
C ALA A 510 7.00 -15.57 4.19
N ILE A 511 7.73 -15.15 5.24
CA ILE A 511 9.19 -14.98 5.17
C ILE A 511 9.89 -16.33 5.27
N ARG A 512 10.96 -16.48 4.48
CA ARG A 512 11.81 -17.68 4.47
C ARG A 512 13.26 -17.25 4.39
N VAL A 513 14.08 -17.73 5.32
CA VAL A 513 15.53 -17.53 5.30
C VAL A 513 16.18 -18.66 4.51
N LEU A 514 17.08 -18.30 3.62
CA LEU A 514 17.85 -19.23 2.78
C LEU A 514 19.20 -19.56 3.45
N LYS A 515 19.78 -20.74 3.09
CA LYS A 515 21.12 -21.14 3.53
C LYS A 515 22.20 -20.32 2.84
#